data_e7df3c2732f9d350b5a8fb0a5330a967
#
_entry.id   e7df3c2732f9d350b5a8fb0a5330a967
#
_cell.length_a   1.000
_cell.length_b   1.000
_cell.length_c   1.000
_cell.angle_alpha   90.00
_cell.angle_beta   90.00
_cell.angle_gamma   90.00
#
_symmetry.space_group_name_H-M   'P 1'
#
loop_
_entity.id
_entity.type
_entity.pdbx_description
1 polymer ?
#
loop_
_entity_poly.entity_id
_entity_poly.type
_entity_poly.pdbx_seq_one_letter_code
_entity_poly.pdbx_strand_id
1 'polypeptide(L)'
;MFLMIDNYDSFVYNLVSYFLEENIDMEIIRNDLVDLKYIEDLLEKGKLEGIIISPGPKSPKDCGLCNEIVKQFYKKVAIFGVCLGHQIIGHVFGAEVRKGKSPVHGKVHKIKNSGKNIFKNLPKEFNVTRYHSLIVEKENLLNDFNIEAETEDGVLMALSSKNYPLYSVQFHPEAVLTEYGHEMIRNFLDLAKEWRDKNANRS
;
A
#
# COMPACT_ATOMS: atom_id res chain seq x y z
N MET A 1 6.65 16.11 1.15
CA MET A 1 6.47 15.42 -0.16
C MET A 1 6.26 13.93 0.05
N PHE A 2 5.58 13.25 -0.87
CA PHE A 2 5.48 11.79 -0.92
C PHE A 2 6.35 11.21 -2.03
N LEU A 3 6.78 9.96 -1.88
CA LEU A 3 7.59 9.25 -2.86
C LEU A 3 6.80 8.03 -3.40
N MET A 4 6.52 8.01 -4.69
CA MET A 4 5.94 6.85 -5.38
C MET A 4 7.07 5.99 -5.98
N ILE A 5 7.15 4.73 -5.56
CA ILE A 5 8.03 3.74 -6.19
C ILE A 5 7.23 3.05 -7.30
N ASP A 6 7.59 3.36 -8.54
CA ASP A 6 6.93 2.82 -9.73
C ASP A 6 7.50 1.44 -10.09
N ASN A 7 6.65 0.42 -10.02
CA ASN A 7 6.96 -0.96 -10.40
C ASN A 7 6.63 -1.26 -11.88
N TYR A 8 6.73 -0.25 -12.76
CA TYR A 8 6.41 -0.39 -14.19
C TYR A 8 4.96 -0.77 -14.46
N ASP A 9 4.05 -0.26 -13.64
CA ASP A 9 2.62 -0.46 -13.84
C ASP A 9 2.06 0.48 -14.91
N SER A 10 1.20 -0.06 -15.78
CA SER A 10 0.57 0.72 -16.85
C SER A 10 -0.39 1.78 -16.34
N PHE A 11 -0.90 1.63 -15.13
CA PHE A 11 -1.89 2.52 -14.51
C PHE A 11 -1.33 3.34 -13.34
N VAL A 12 0.00 3.35 -13.15
CA VAL A 12 0.63 4.10 -12.04
C VAL A 12 0.21 5.57 -12.03
N TYR A 13 0.06 6.20 -13.19
CA TYR A 13 -0.36 7.60 -13.29
C TYR A 13 -1.80 7.85 -12.87
N ASN A 14 -2.70 6.86 -12.93
CA ASN A 14 -4.04 6.98 -12.37
C ASN A 14 -3.96 7.04 -10.84
N LEU A 15 -3.12 6.19 -10.23
CA LEU A 15 -2.89 6.23 -8.78
C LEU A 15 -2.23 7.56 -8.38
N VAL A 16 -1.23 8.02 -9.14
CA VAL A 16 -0.58 9.32 -8.93
C VAL A 16 -1.60 10.46 -8.99
N SER A 17 -2.52 10.48 -9.98
CA SER A 17 -3.50 11.56 -10.07
C SER A 17 -4.42 11.63 -8.87
N TYR A 18 -4.83 10.50 -8.28
CA TYR A 18 -5.63 10.47 -7.05
C TYR A 18 -4.91 11.14 -5.88
N PHE A 19 -3.59 10.93 -5.77
CA PHE A 19 -2.77 11.62 -4.77
C PHE A 19 -2.61 13.11 -5.07
N LEU A 20 -2.34 13.48 -6.33
CA LEU A 20 -2.16 14.89 -6.72
C LEU A 20 -3.44 15.73 -6.57
N GLU A 21 -4.63 15.14 -6.71
CA GLU A 21 -5.91 15.79 -6.45
C GLU A 21 -6.06 16.23 -4.98
N GLU A 22 -5.31 15.61 -4.07
CA GLU A 22 -5.25 16.02 -2.66
C GLU A 22 -4.20 17.14 -2.40
N ASN A 23 -3.67 17.78 -3.46
CA ASN A 23 -2.70 18.89 -3.40
C ASN A 23 -1.40 18.55 -2.65
N ILE A 24 -0.95 17.32 -2.72
CA ILE A 24 0.34 16.90 -2.17
C ILE A 24 1.45 17.03 -3.20
N ASP A 25 2.67 17.23 -2.72
CA ASP A 25 3.90 17.15 -3.52
C ASP A 25 4.35 15.69 -3.60
N MET A 26 4.57 15.17 -4.82
CA MET A 26 4.92 13.78 -5.07
C MET A 26 6.04 13.66 -6.10
N GLU A 27 7.06 12.87 -5.77
CA GLU A 27 8.09 12.41 -6.69
C GLU A 27 7.85 10.95 -7.07
N ILE A 28 8.11 10.60 -8.33
CA ILE A 28 7.94 9.24 -8.86
C ILE A 28 9.31 8.73 -9.30
N ILE A 29 9.74 7.62 -8.72
CA ILE A 29 11.01 6.97 -9.06
C ILE A 29 10.76 5.49 -9.36
N ARG A 30 11.33 4.98 -10.44
CA ARG A 30 11.27 3.56 -10.79
C ARG A 30 12.00 2.69 -9.79
N ASN A 31 11.50 1.49 -9.54
CA ASN A 31 12.00 0.58 -8.53
C ASN A 31 13.45 0.11 -8.73
N ASP A 32 13.98 0.21 -9.94
CA ASP A 32 15.35 -0.11 -10.33
C ASP A 32 16.28 1.13 -10.39
N LEU A 33 15.72 2.33 -10.26
CA LEU A 33 16.45 3.60 -10.26
C LEU A 33 16.46 4.28 -8.87
N VAL A 34 15.69 3.77 -7.93
CA VAL A 34 15.64 4.34 -6.57
C VAL A 34 16.94 4.04 -5.82
N ASP A 35 17.38 4.99 -5.01
CA ASP A 35 18.53 4.85 -4.11
C ASP A 35 18.05 4.93 -2.65
N LEU A 36 18.40 3.94 -1.83
CA LEU A 36 18.06 3.91 -0.41
C LEU A 36 18.65 5.09 0.35
N LYS A 37 19.86 5.51 -0.01
CA LYS A 37 20.48 6.69 0.59
C LYS A 37 19.71 7.97 0.26
N TYR A 38 19.19 8.09 -0.94
CA TYR A 38 18.34 9.22 -1.30
C TYR A 38 17.09 9.30 -0.42
N ILE A 39 16.43 8.17 -0.17
CA ILE A 39 15.27 8.09 0.74
C ILE A 39 15.67 8.50 2.17
N GLU A 40 16.83 8.03 2.64
CA GLU A 40 17.35 8.36 3.96
C GLU A 40 17.65 9.86 4.09
N ASP A 41 18.28 10.46 3.10
CA ASP A 41 18.55 11.91 3.03
C ASP A 41 17.26 12.75 3.06
N LEU A 42 16.20 12.29 2.38
CA LEU A 42 14.89 12.95 2.42
C LEU A 42 14.26 12.90 3.82
N LEU A 43 14.37 11.76 4.50
CA LEU A 43 13.89 11.59 5.87
C LEU A 43 14.65 12.47 6.87
N GLU A 44 16.00 12.47 6.81
CA GLU A 44 16.85 13.28 7.68
C GLU A 44 16.59 14.78 7.51
N LYS A 45 16.27 15.21 6.30
CA LYS A 45 15.89 16.61 5.99
C LYS A 45 14.44 16.94 6.37
N GLY A 46 13.67 15.99 6.90
CA GLY A 46 12.26 16.16 7.23
C GLY A 46 11.35 16.42 6.02
N LYS A 47 11.80 16.03 4.82
CA LYS A 47 11.07 16.28 3.55
C LYS A 47 10.11 15.16 3.18
N LEU A 48 10.40 13.91 3.59
CA LEU A 48 9.58 12.74 3.23
C LEU A 48 8.44 12.53 4.22
N GLU A 49 7.22 12.49 3.72
CA GLU A 49 6.00 12.31 4.52
C GLU A 49 5.41 10.91 4.39
N GLY A 50 5.67 10.24 3.26
CA GLY A 50 5.21 8.88 3.01
C GLY A 50 5.82 8.27 1.76
N ILE A 51 5.78 6.94 1.68
CA ILE A 51 6.20 6.16 0.52
C ILE A 51 5.01 5.36 0.03
N ILE A 52 4.76 5.39 -1.28
CA ILE A 52 3.76 4.56 -1.94
C ILE A 52 4.49 3.54 -2.80
N ILE A 53 4.17 2.26 -2.64
CA ILE A 53 4.68 1.19 -3.50
C ILE A 53 3.58 0.82 -4.47
N SER A 54 3.78 1.13 -5.74
CA SER A 54 2.78 1.00 -6.80
C SER A 54 2.41 -0.45 -7.10
N PRO A 55 1.28 -0.66 -7.80
CA PRO A 55 1.05 -1.88 -8.54
C PRO A 55 2.21 -2.17 -9.50
N GLY A 56 2.24 -3.37 -10.05
CA GLY A 56 3.21 -3.73 -11.08
C GLY A 56 3.08 -5.19 -11.49
N PRO A 57 3.74 -5.58 -12.59
CA PRO A 57 3.82 -6.96 -13.05
C PRO A 57 4.74 -7.80 -12.14
N LYS A 58 4.73 -9.13 -12.38
CA LYS A 58 5.62 -10.12 -11.74
C LYS A 58 5.26 -10.40 -10.26
N SER A 59 6.26 -10.48 -9.40
CA SER A 59 6.13 -10.93 -8.01
C SER A 59 7.05 -10.14 -7.07
N PRO A 60 6.88 -10.24 -5.73
CA PRO A 60 7.79 -9.60 -4.78
C PRO A 60 9.27 -9.95 -4.93
N LYS A 61 9.60 -11.05 -5.60
CA LYS A 61 11.01 -11.44 -5.87
C LYS A 61 11.66 -10.62 -6.99
N ASP A 62 10.85 -9.92 -7.80
CA ASP A 62 11.29 -9.23 -9.01
C ASP A 62 10.94 -7.73 -8.95
N CYS A 63 11.01 -7.11 -7.78
CA CYS A 63 10.52 -5.75 -7.52
C CYS A 63 11.66 -4.72 -7.24
N GLY A 64 12.88 -4.95 -7.75
CA GLY A 64 14.01 -4.06 -7.48
C GLY A 64 14.28 -3.90 -5.99
N LEU A 65 14.41 -2.66 -5.50
CA LEU A 65 14.71 -2.37 -4.10
C LEU A 65 13.46 -2.27 -3.19
N CYS A 66 12.25 -2.61 -3.66
CA CYS A 66 11.03 -2.44 -2.87
C CYS A 66 11.04 -3.23 -1.54
N ASN A 67 11.60 -4.45 -1.55
CA ASN A 67 11.70 -5.24 -0.31
C ASN A 67 12.60 -4.55 0.73
N GLU A 68 13.73 -4.00 0.28
CA GLU A 68 14.69 -3.28 1.11
C GLU A 68 14.10 -1.98 1.63
N ILE A 69 13.36 -1.26 0.79
CA ILE A 69 12.62 -0.04 1.19
C ILE A 69 11.66 -0.36 2.34
N VAL A 70 10.83 -1.38 2.19
CA VAL A 70 9.92 -1.77 3.27
C VAL A 70 10.69 -2.12 4.54
N LYS A 71 11.71 -2.99 4.48
CA LYS A 71 12.50 -3.42 5.64
C LYS A 71 13.18 -2.26 6.37
N GLN A 72 13.72 -1.30 5.63
CA GLN A 72 14.52 -0.22 6.20
C GLN A 72 13.67 0.94 6.73
N PHE A 73 12.51 1.20 6.10
CA PHE A 73 11.78 2.44 6.34
C PHE A 73 10.41 2.28 7.02
N TYR A 74 9.84 1.06 7.16
CA TYR A 74 8.50 0.86 7.71
C TYR A 74 8.29 1.38 9.15
N LYS A 75 9.36 1.55 9.93
CA LYS A 75 9.31 2.13 11.27
C LYS A 75 9.48 3.65 11.28
N LYS A 76 9.99 4.22 10.20
CA LYS A 76 10.45 5.60 10.11
C LYS A 76 9.41 6.50 9.46
N VAL A 77 8.71 6.01 8.44
CA VAL A 77 7.78 6.79 7.60
C VAL A 77 6.57 5.95 7.21
N ALA A 78 5.44 6.60 6.95
CA ALA A 78 4.24 5.91 6.48
C ALA A 78 4.47 5.26 5.10
N ILE A 79 4.07 4.00 4.96
CA ILE A 79 4.16 3.26 3.70
C ILE A 79 2.78 2.73 3.31
N PHE A 80 2.41 2.92 2.04
CA PHE A 80 1.20 2.37 1.44
C PHE A 80 1.52 1.49 0.24
N GLY A 81 1.19 0.21 0.31
CA GLY A 81 1.38 -0.76 -0.76
C GLY A 81 0.09 -1.06 -1.51
N VAL A 82 0.10 -0.95 -2.85
CA VAL A 82 -1.04 -1.24 -3.70
C VAL A 82 -0.73 -2.44 -4.60
N CYS A 83 -1.59 -3.44 -4.63
CA CYS A 83 -1.51 -4.67 -5.43
C CYS A 83 -0.17 -5.40 -5.26
N LEU A 84 0.81 -5.21 -6.14
CA LEU A 84 2.17 -5.74 -5.93
C LEU A 84 2.78 -5.20 -4.64
N GLY A 85 2.55 -3.92 -4.30
CA GLY A 85 3.02 -3.33 -3.05
C GLY A 85 2.46 -4.03 -1.80
N HIS A 86 1.20 -4.48 -1.83
CA HIS A 86 0.61 -5.31 -0.78
C HIS A 86 1.32 -6.67 -0.66
N GLN A 87 1.61 -7.31 -1.80
CA GLN A 87 2.31 -8.59 -1.83
C GLN A 87 3.76 -8.46 -1.35
N ILE A 88 4.44 -7.36 -1.67
CA ILE A 88 5.78 -7.03 -1.18
C ILE A 88 5.77 -6.90 0.34
N ILE A 89 4.83 -6.16 0.91
CA ILE A 89 4.69 -6.02 2.36
C ILE A 89 4.45 -7.39 3.00
N GLY A 90 3.49 -8.18 2.52
CA GLY A 90 3.26 -9.53 3.01
C GLY A 90 4.52 -10.40 2.96
N HIS A 91 5.22 -10.40 1.84
CA HIS A 91 6.45 -11.17 1.63
C HIS A 91 7.57 -10.77 2.60
N VAL A 92 7.80 -9.48 2.81
CA VAL A 92 8.83 -8.96 3.73
C VAL A 92 8.58 -9.41 5.17
N PHE A 93 7.33 -9.55 5.56
CA PHE A 93 6.94 -10.02 6.90
C PHE A 93 6.66 -11.53 6.99
N GLY A 94 7.12 -12.29 5.98
CA GLY A 94 7.15 -13.76 6.02
C GLY A 94 5.85 -14.44 5.57
N ALA A 95 4.94 -13.71 4.95
CA ALA A 95 3.77 -14.34 4.34
C ALA A 95 4.16 -15.10 3.08
N GLU A 96 3.50 -16.21 2.83
CA GLU A 96 3.53 -16.88 1.55
C GLU A 96 2.74 -16.06 0.52
N VAL A 97 3.38 -15.71 -0.60
CA VAL A 97 2.74 -15.11 -1.76
C VAL A 97 2.65 -16.17 -2.86
N ARG A 98 1.44 -16.63 -3.14
CA ARG A 98 1.18 -17.75 -4.05
C ARG A 98 0.08 -17.43 -5.07
N LYS A 99 -0.07 -18.28 -6.07
CA LYS A 99 -1.19 -18.19 -7.01
C LYS A 99 -2.52 -18.42 -6.28
N GLY A 100 -3.48 -17.55 -6.52
CA GLY A 100 -4.87 -17.74 -6.11
C GLY A 100 -5.55 -18.88 -6.85
N LYS A 101 -6.80 -19.21 -6.48
CA LYS A 101 -7.59 -20.27 -7.13
C LYS A 101 -7.78 -20.01 -8.63
N SER A 102 -7.91 -18.76 -9.03
CA SER A 102 -8.01 -18.34 -10.43
C SER A 102 -7.44 -16.93 -10.59
N PRO A 103 -6.87 -16.59 -11.76
CA PRO A 103 -6.51 -15.22 -12.06
C PRO A 103 -7.74 -14.31 -12.06
N VAL A 104 -7.58 -13.12 -11.51
CA VAL A 104 -8.63 -12.08 -11.52
C VAL A 104 -8.11 -10.91 -12.34
N HIS A 105 -8.82 -10.52 -13.39
CA HIS A 105 -8.44 -9.41 -14.24
C HIS A 105 -9.64 -8.53 -14.56
N GLY A 106 -9.63 -7.29 -14.03
CA GLY A 106 -10.71 -6.31 -14.22
C GLY A 106 -12.06 -6.71 -13.63
N LYS A 107 -12.09 -7.63 -12.66
CA LYS A 107 -13.34 -8.07 -12.03
C LYS A 107 -13.61 -7.28 -10.77
N VAL A 108 -14.87 -6.92 -10.59
CA VAL A 108 -15.38 -6.27 -9.39
C VAL A 108 -15.81 -7.33 -8.37
N HIS A 109 -15.34 -7.17 -7.15
CA HIS A 109 -15.72 -8.02 -6.02
C HIS A 109 -16.07 -7.17 -4.82
N LYS A 110 -17.03 -7.65 -4.04
CA LYS A 110 -17.35 -7.05 -2.75
C LYS A 110 -16.29 -7.46 -1.73
N ILE A 111 -15.87 -6.48 -0.93
CA ILE A 111 -15.04 -6.70 0.25
C ILE A 111 -15.81 -6.35 1.51
N LYS A 112 -15.45 -7.00 2.62
CA LYS A 112 -15.84 -6.61 3.97
C LYS A 112 -14.61 -6.05 4.67
N ASN A 113 -14.74 -4.84 5.25
CA ASN A 113 -13.62 -4.13 5.85
C ASN A 113 -13.82 -3.84 7.35
N SER A 114 -12.73 -3.49 8.02
CA SER A 114 -12.69 -3.20 9.47
C SER A 114 -13.40 -1.89 9.84
N GLY A 115 -13.50 -0.93 8.93
CA GLY A 115 -13.90 0.46 9.19
C GLY A 115 -12.87 1.25 9.98
N LYS A 116 -11.60 0.82 9.99
CA LYS A 116 -10.49 1.47 10.67
C LYS A 116 -9.43 1.91 9.66
N ASN A 117 -8.47 2.69 10.12
CA ASN A 117 -7.33 3.13 9.32
C ASN A 117 -7.78 3.71 7.96
N ILE A 118 -7.28 3.16 6.85
CA ILE A 118 -7.66 3.61 5.50
C ILE A 118 -9.15 3.41 5.18
N PHE A 119 -9.89 2.60 5.96
CA PHE A 119 -11.34 2.39 5.81
C PHE A 119 -12.18 3.19 6.81
N LYS A 120 -11.57 4.14 7.54
CA LYS A 120 -12.27 5.00 8.49
C LYS A 120 -13.38 5.79 7.78
N ASN A 121 -14.58 5.80 8.37
CA ASN A 121 -15.79 6.46 7.86
C ASN A 121 -16.33 5.91 6.52
N LEU A 122 -15.87 4.75 6.07
CA LEU A 122 -16.41 4.08 4.88
C LEU A 122 -17.47 3.04 5.24
N PRO A 123 -18.37 2.67 4.31
CA PRO A 123 -19.26 1.54 4.48
C PRO A 123 -18.47 0.26 4.79
N LYS A 124 -19.06 -0.63 5.58
CA LYS A 124 -18.42 -1.91 5.96
C LYS A 124 -18.23 -2.86 4.79
N GLU A 125 -19.01 -2.71 3.75
CA GLU A 125 -18.94 -3.50 2.53
C GLU A 125 -19.08 -2.57 1.33
N PHE A 126 -18.21 -2.77 0.33
CA PHE A 126 -18.27 -2.07 -0.95
C PHE A 126 -17.51 -2.83 -2.04
N ASN A 127 -17.62 -2.37 -3.28
CA ASN A 127 -17.04 -3.03 -4.43
C ASN A 127 -15.65 -2.50 -4.76
N VAL A 128 -14.72 -3.41 -5.10
CA VAL A 128 -13.36 -3.07 -5.51
C VAL A 128 -12.95 -3.83 -6.76
N THR A 129 -12.10 -3.22 -7.58
CA THR A 129 -11.57 -3.81 -8.81
C THR A 129 -10.27 -4.55 -8.53
N ARG A 130 -10.16 -5.76 -9.06
CA ARG A 130 -9.00 -6.65 -8.86
C ARG A 130 -8.33 -6.98 -10.19
N TYR A 131 -6.96 -6.94 -10.20
CA TYR A 131 -6.11 -7.25 -11.36
C TYR A 131 -4.94 -8.14 -10.94
N HIS A 132 -5.16 -9.18 -10.15
CA HIS A 132 -4.07 -10.00 -9.62
C HIS A 132 -4.30 -11.50 -9.77
N SER A 133 -3.23 -12.24 -9.98
CA SER A 133 -3.20 -13.71 -9.94
C SER A 133 -2.55 -14.27 -8.67
N LEU A 134 -1.74 -13.45 -7.99
CA LEU A 134 -1.12 -13.80 -6.72
C LEU A 134 -1.95 -13.27 -5.55
N ILE A 135 -1.92 -14.00 -4.45
CA ILE A 135 -2.55 -13.66 -3.17
C ILE A 135 -1.54 -13.80 -2.04
N VAL A 136 -1.77 -13.07 -0.96
CA VAL A 136 -0.99 -13.15 0.27
C VAL A 136 -1.73 -14.02 1.27
N GLU A 137 -1.04 -15.04 1.81
CA GLU A 137 -1.56 -15.85 2.91
C GLU A 137 -1.38 -15.11 4.25
N LYS A 138 -2.40 -15.17 5.10
CA LYS A 138 -2.45 -14.31 6.29
C LYS A 138 -1.88 -14.94 7.56
N GLU A 139 -1.66 -16.25 7.58
CA GLU A 139 -1.34 -17.01 8.79
C GLU A 139 -0.12 -16.46 9.54
N ASN A 140 0.95 -16.16 8.83
CA ASN A 140 2.19 -15.65 9.41
C ASN A 140 2.14 -14.15 9.76
N LEU A 141 1.09 -13.44 9.35
CA LEU A 141 0.96 -11.99 9.56
C LEU A 141 0.19 -11.61 10.82
N LEU A 142 -0.58 -12.53 11.40
CA LEU A 142 -1.54 -12.23 12.47
C LEU A 142 -0.91 -11.67 13.76
N ASN A 143 0.38 -11.87 13.98
CA ASN A 143 1.07 -11.30 15.13
C ASN A 143 1.34 -9.80 14.96
N ASP A 144 1.72 -9.37 13.77
CA ASP A 144 2.21 -8.02 13.47
C ASP A 144 1.19 -7.14 12.74
N PHE A 145 0.16 -7.78 12.14
CA PHE A 145 -0.82 -7.09 11.30
C PHE A 145 -2.26 -7.32 11.74
N ASN A 146 -3.09 -6.31 11.49
CA ASN A 146 -4.53 -6.42 11.46
C ASN A 146 -4.96 -6.77 10.03
N ILE A 147 -5.92 -7.69 9.92
CA ILE A 147 -6.65 -7.92 8.67
C ILE A 147 -7.68 -6.82 8.54
N GLU A 148 -7.50 -5.94 7.56
CA GLU A 148 -8.35 -4.77 7.38
C GLU A 148 -9.51 -5.02 6.39
N ALA A 149 -9.30 -5.89 5.41
CA ALA A 149 -10.36 -6.29 4.49
C ALA A 149 -10.14 -7.69 3.90
N GLU A 150 -11.25 -8.38 3.63
CA GLU A 150 -11.29 -9.68 2.96
C GLU A 150 -12.47 -9.72 1.97
N THR A 151 -12.34 -10.58 0.94
CA THR A 151 -13.49 -10.99 0.11
C THR A 151 -14.34 -12.01 0.85
N GLU A 152 -15.55 -12.30 0.34
CA GLU A 152 -16.45 -13.31 0.91
C GLU A 152 -15.81 -14.72 0.95
N ASP A 153 -14.99 -15.06 -0.04
CA ASP A 153 -14.25 -16.33 -0.11
C ASP A 153 -12.91 -16.31 0.67
N GLY A 154 -12.69 -15.29 1.51
CA GLY A 154 -11.60 -15.20 2.48
C GLY A 154 -10.25 -14.79 1.91
N VAL A 155 -10.20 -14.24 0.69
CA VAL A 155 -8.96 -13.70 0.15
C VAL A 155 -8.62 -12.40 0.86
N LEU A 156 -7.38 -12.30 1.35
CA LEU A 156 -6.87 -11.11 2.00
C LEU A 156 -6.81 -9.92 1.04
N MET A 157 -7.48 -8.82 1.39
CA MET A 157 -7.61 -7.64 0.54
C MET A 157 -6.95 -6.39 1.13
N ALA A 158 -6.71 -6.33 2.42
CA ALA A 158 -6.00 -5.20 3.03
C ALA A 158 -5.38 -5.57 4.38
N LEU A 159 -4.25 -4.92 4.67
CA LEU A 159 -3.48 -5.05 5.92
C LEU A 159 -3.16 -3.69 6.51
N SER A 160 -3.05 -3.63 7.83
CA SER A 160 -2.35 -2.56 8.55
C SER A 160 -1.43 -3.14 9.61
N SER A 161 -0.23 -2.60 9.79
CA SER A 161 0.61 -2.97 10.92
C SER A 161 -0.03 -2.51 12.24
N LYS A 162 0.12 -3.33 13.30
CA LYS A 162 -0.37 -2.99 14.65
C LYS A 162 0.40 -1.86 15.29
N ASN A 163 1.67 -1.68 14.93
CA ASN A 163 2.61 -0.82 15.64
C ASN A 163 3.23 0.29 14.79
N TYR A 164 3.16 0.19 13.46
CA TYR A 164 3.86 1.06 12.54
C TYR A 164 2.94 1.60 11.45
N PRO A 165 3.27 2.71 10.80
CA PRO A 165 2.42 3.33 9.78
C PRO A 165 2.55 2.61 8.43
N LEU A 166 2.20 1.33 8.42
CA LEU A 166 2.34 0.44 7.27
C LEU A 166 0.96 -0.11 6.89
N TYR A 167 0.51 0.23 5.70
CA TYR A 167 -0.83 -0.08 5.19
C TYR A 167 -0.75 -0.66 3.79
N SER A 168 -1.70 -1.51 3.42
CA SER A 168 -1.74 -2.02 2.05
C SER A 168 -3.11 -2.52 1.62
N VAL A 169 -3.34 -2.49 0.31
CA VAL A 169 -4.51 -3.05 -0.35
C VAL A 169 -4.11 -3.94 -1.53
N GLN A 170 -4.78 -5.07 -1.69
CA GLN A 170 -4.55 -5.99 -2.82
C GLN A 170 -5.29 -5.54 -4.09
N PHE A 171 -6.37 -4.79 -3.95
CA PHE A 171 -7.14 -4.21 -5.03
C PHE A 171 -6.57 -2.87 -5.50
N HIS A 172 -7.17 -2.28 -6.53
CA HIS A 172 -6.76 -1.03 -7.13
C HIS A 172 -7.70 0.10 -6.70
N PRO A 173 -7.31 0.97 -5.75
CA PRO A 173 -8.14 2.10 -5.31
C PRO A 173 -8.35 3.14 -6.43
N GLU A 174 -7.42 3.23 -7.39
CA GLU A 174 -7.46 4.14 -8.53
C GLU A 174 -8.35 3.67 -9.68
N ALA A 175 -8.85 2.44 -9.62
CA ALA A 175 -9.68 1.90 -10.69
C ALA A 175 -11.09 2.49 -10.64
N VAL A 176 -11.62 2.87 -11.80
CA VAL A 176 -12.93 3.55 -11.95
C VAL A 176 -14.09 2.81 -11.29
N LEU A 177 -14.05 1.47 -11.24
CA LEU A 177 -15.09 0.64 -10.62
C LEU A 177 -14.80 0.30 -9.16
N THR A 178 -13.74 0.86 -8.57
CA THR A 178 -13.50 0.78 -7.13
C THR A 178 -14.23 1.93 -6.43
N GLU A 179 -15.11 1.58 -5.52
CA GLU A 179 -15.82 2.56 -4.71
C GLU A 179 -14.88 3.12 -3.62
N TYR A 180 -15.04 4.40 -3.28
CA TYR A 180 -14.32 5.09 -2.18
C TYR A 180 -12.79 5.15 -2.32
N GLY A 181 -12.27 5.11 -3.54
CA GLY A 181 -10.82 5.16 -3.78
C GLY A 181 -10.17 6.45 -3.25
N HIS A 182 -10.76 7.61 -3.53
CA HIS A 182 -10.26 8.90 -3.04
C HIS A 182 -10.30 9.01 -1.52
N GLU A 183 -11.37 8.51 -0.89
CA GLU A 183 -11.50 8.52 0.56
C GLU A 183 -10.41 7.66 1.23
N MET A 184 -10.09 6.50 0.65
CA MET A 184 -8.99 5.65 1.15
C MET A 184 -7.64 6.36 1.04
N ILE A 185 -7.39 7.08 -0.06
CA ILE A 185 -6.16 7.88 -0.23
C ILE A 185 -6.11 9.01 0.82
N ARG A 186 -7.18 9.77 1.02
CA ARG A 186 -7.24 10.81 2.07
C ARG A 186 -6.98 10.24 3.46
N ASN A 187 -7.62 9.12 3.78
CA ASN A 187 -7.40 8.45 5.06
C ASN A 187 -5.92 8.04 5.24
N PHE A 188 -5.25 7.55 4.18
CA PHE A 188 -3.82 7.26 4.25
C PHE A 188 -2.97 8.52 4.47
N LEU A 189 -3.27 9.62 3.79
CA LEU A 189 -2.56 10.90 3.96
C LEU A 189 -2.70 11.42 5.39
N ASP A 190 -3.89 11.34 5.97
CA ASP A 190 -4.14 11.71 7.37
C ASP A 190 -3.33 10.83 8.34
N LEU A 191 -3.30 9.52 8.12
CA LEU A 191 -2.51 8.58 8.92
C LEU A 191 -0.99 8.86 8.82
N ALA A 192 -0.50 9.21 7.64
CA ALA A 192 0.89 9.58 7.43
C ALA A 192 1.24 10.86 8.20
N LYS A 193 0.38 11.86 8.13
CA LYS A 193 0.51 13.11 8.89
C LYS A 193 0.50 12.87 10.40
N GLU A 194 -0.47 12.10 10.89
CA GLU A 194 -0.55 11.75 12.32
C GLU A 194 0.72 11.06 12.83
N TRP A 195 1.28 10.15 12.04
CA TRP A 195 2.53 9.49 12.39
C TRP A 195 3.70 10.45 12.46
N ARG A 196 3.87 11.28 11.44
CA ARG A 196 4.91 12.30 11.40
C ARG A 196 4.84 13.23 12.60
N ASP A 197 3.66 13.78 12.89
CA ASP A 197 3.47 14.76 13.95
C ASP A 197 3.73 14.15 15.35
N LYS A 198 3.37 12.88 15.56
CA LYS A 198 3.69 12.15 16.80
C LYS A 198 5.19 11.91 16.99
N ASN A 199 5.95 11.72 15.90
CA ASN A 199 7.37 11.41 15.99
C ASN A 199 8.26 12.66 15.92
N ALA A 200 7.82 13.75 15.32
CA ALA A 200 8.51 15.05 15.37
C ALA A 200 8.66 15.59 16.82
N ASN A 201 7.74 15.22 17.72
CA ASN A 201 7.79 15.58 19.14
C ASN A 201 8.64 14.65 20.02
N ARG A 202 9.30 13.64 19.44
CA ARG A 202 10.13 12.64 20.15
C ARG A 202 11.62 12.76 19.85
N SER A 203 12.02 13.62 18.92
CA SER A 203 13.38 14.00 18.57
C SER A 203 13.72 15.38 19.14
#